data_11fb836bd11c72d0ecb6c6f133b3bb67
#
_entry.id   11fb836bd11c72d0ecb6c6f133b3bb67
#
_cell.length_a   1.000
_cell.length_b   1.000
_cell.length_c   1.000
_cell.angle_alpha   90.00
_cell.angle_beta   90.00
_cell.angle_gamma   90.00
#
_symmetry.space_group_name_H-M   'P 1'
#
loop_
_entity.id
_entity.type
_entity.pdbx_description
1 polymer ?
#
loop_
_entity_poly.entity_id
_entity_poly.type
_entity_poly.pdbx_seq_one_letter_code
_entity_poly.pdbx_strand_id
1 'polypeptide(L)'
;NYLNFKCVLIDDISTDNTYEIAKKMVSGDERFILVKNTEKKLALKNIYEGVQLANPNQEDIIITLDGDDWFSNSNVLTYLNDFYNKEDCWLTYGSYAEFPSGKKGKFAKQIPQRVVDTRSYREYEWCTSHLRTFKYHLWSKIKKEDLLDSQGEFYRMTWDLSFMFPMLEMAGNKSRYIQDILYVYNLDNPLNDHKVDNIYQVKLEQEIRNKNKYESLVDDGTRPEHLLRHNRFDIAAKLIFIKDKILKRYISETLGCLE
;
A
#
# COMPACT_ATOMS: atom_id res chain seq x y z
N ASN A 1 16.64 10.64 0.65
CA ASN A 1 17.91 10.06 0.19
C ASN A 1 17.75 9.15 -1.04
N TYR A 2 16.59 8.54 -1.28
CA TYR A 2 16.30 7.74 -2.46
C TYR A 2 15.63 8.62 -3.53
N LEU A 3 16.22 8.68 -4.74
CA LEU A 3 15.80 9.64 -5.77
C LEU A 3 14.92 9.02 -6.86
N ASN A 4 15.01 7.69 -7.07
CA ASN A 4 14.27 7.01 -8.13
C ASN A 4 12.84 6.64 -7.69
N PHE A 5 12.01 7.65 -7.46
CA PHE A 5 10.60 7.44 -7.14
C PHE A 5 9.70 8.43 -7.89
N LYS A 6 8.44 8.06 -8.02
CA LYS A 6 7.34 8.93 -8.44
C LYS A 6 6.25 8.88 -7.38
N CYS A 7 5.71 10.02 -7.02
CA CYS A 7 4.66 10.13 -6.00
C CYS A 7 3.40 10.72 -6.62
N VAL A 8 2.26 10.03 -6.48
CA VAL A 8 0.94 10.59 -6.76
C VAL A 8 0.32 11.00 -5.44
N LEU A 9 0.21 12.30 -5.23
CA LEU A 9 -0.37 12.90 -4.03
C LEU A 9 -1.80 13.34 -4.34
N ILE A 10 -2.79 12.72 -3.70
CA ILE A 10 -4.21 12.95 -3.98
C ILE A 10 -4.87 13.62 -2.77
N ASP A 11 -5.39 14.81 -3.00
CA ASP A 11 -6.28 15.50 -2.06
C ASP A 11 -7.73 15.13 -2.33
N ASP A 12 -8.35 14.41 -1.39
CA ASP A 12 -9.71 13.91 -1.51
C ASP A 12 -10.72 14.88 -0.87
N ILE A 13 -10.73 16.12 -1.36
CA ILE A 13 -11.58 17.23 -0.90
C ILE A 13 -11.29 17.62 0.55
N SER A 14 -10.05 17.94 0.87
CA SER A 14 -9.72 18.54 2.16
C SER A 14 -10.44 19.89 2.34
N THR A 15 -10.95 20.11 3.54
CA THR A 15 -11.67 21.35 3.90
C THR A 15 -10.77 22.40 4.55
N ASP A 16 -9.49 22.07 4.73
CA ASP A 16 -8.45 22.93 5.27
C ASP A 16 -7.41 23.32 4.20
N ASN A 17 -6.29 23.87 4.60
CA ASN A 17 -5.21 24.30 3.69
C ASN A 17 -4.32 23.13 3.18
N THR A 18 -4.74 21.87 3.35
CA THR A 18 -3.95 20.69 2.97
C THR A 18 -3.46 20.76 1.52
N TYR A 19 -4.37 21.01 0.56
CA TYR A 19 -4.01 21.08 -0.85
C TYR A 19 -2.98 22.18 -1.15
N GLU A 20 -3.17 23.39 -0.59
CA GLU A 20 -2.26 24.51 -0.84
C GLU A 20 -0.88 24.28 -0.23
N ILE A 21 -0.82 23.61 0.93
CA ILE A 21 0.43 23.21 1.56
C ILE A 21 1.14 22.18 0.67
N ALA A 22 0.42 21.13 0.25
CA ALA A 22 0.96 20.10 -0.63
C ALA A 22 1.49 20.72 -1.94
N LYS A 23 0.70 21.59 -2.58
CA LYS A 23 1.07 22.29 -3.81
C LYS A 23 2.37 23.09 -3.66
N LYS A 24 2.50 23.82 -2.55
CA LYS A 24 3.72 24.59 -2.26
C LYS A 24 4.93 23.68 -2.06
N MET A 25 4.75 22.56 -1.38
CA MET A 25 5.85 21.65 -1.05
C MET A 25 6.38 20.90 -2.26
N VAL A 26 5.51 20.48 -3.20
CA VAL A 26 5.93 19.70 -4.36
C VAL A 26 6.17 20.56 -5.61
N SER A 27 6.09 21.88 -5.48
CA SER A 27 6.26 22.80 -6.60
C SER A 27 7.66 22.71 -7.21
N GLY A 28 7.70 22.41 -8.53
CA GLY A 28 8.95 22.28 -9.27
C GLY A 28 9.64 20.92 -9.15
N ASP A 29 9.09 19.98 -8.42
CA ASP A 29 9.61 18.60 -8.35
C ASP A 29 8.79 17.68 -9.27
N GLU A 30 9.36 17.30 -10.41
CA GLU A 30 8.72 16.45 -11.43
C GLU A 30 8.43 15.02 -10.96
N ARG A 31 8.97 14.61 -9.82
CA ARG A 31 8.67 13.30 -9.22
C ARG A 31 7.25 13.25 -8.65
N PHE A 32 6.61 14.39 -8.44
CA PHE A 32 5.29 14.49 -7.84
C PHE A 32 4.20 14.80 -8.87
N ILE A 33 3.11 14.06 -8.78
CA ILE A 33 1.84 14.36 -9.44
C ILE A 33 0.86 14.74 -8.34
N LEU A 34 0.45 16.00 -8.28
CA LEU A 34 -0.54 16.49 -7.33
C LEU A 34 -1.93 16.50 -7.98
N VAL A 35 -2.87 15.82 -7.37
CA VAL A 35 -4.27 15.72 -7.81
C VAL A 35 -5.18 16.34 -6.75
N LYS A 36 -6.16 17.13 -7.16
CA LYS A 36 -7.27 17.59 -6.33
C LYS A 36 -8.57 17.00 -6.87
N ASN A 37 -9.22 16.16 -6.08
CA ASN A 37 -10.50 15.60 -6.49
C ASN A 37 -11.60 16.68 -6.49
N THR A 38 -12.60 16.50 -7.35
CA THR A 38 -13.81 17.33 -7.41
C THR A 38 -15.00 16.69 -6.68
N GLU A 39 -14.89 15.40 -6.35
CA GLU A 39 -15.84 14.63 -5.56
C GLU A 39 -15.08 13.70 -4.60
N LYS A 40 -15.72 13.29 -3.50
CA LYS A 40 -15.15 12.37 -2.53
C LYS A 40 -15.03 10.97 -3.12
N LYS A 41 -13.81 10.41 -3.18
CA LYS A 41 -13.55 9.11 -3.78
C LYS A 41 -13.18 8.03 -2.78
N LEU A 42 -12.75 8.41 -1.58
CA LEU A 42 -12.25 7.52 -0.54
C LEU A 42 -10.95 6.78 -0.94
N ALA A 43 -10.41 6.00 0.01
CA ALA A 43 -9.05 5.46 -0.13
C ALA A 43 -8.88 4.56 -1.37
N LEU A 44 -9.68 3.51 -1.51
CA LEU A 44 -9.47 2.49 -2.55
C LEU A 44 -9.62 3.02 -3.97
N LYS A 45 -10.63 3.87 -4.23
CA LYS A 45 -10.81 4.48 -5.55
C LYS A 45 -9.63 5.41 -5.88
N ASN A 46 -9.15 6.16 -4.89
CA ASN A 46 -7.96 7.01 -5.05
C ASN A 46 -6.70 6.19 -5.30
N ILE A 47 -6.49 5.06 -4.61
CA ILE A 47 -5.38 4.15 -4.88
C ILE A 47 -5.49 3.63 -6.31
N TYR A 48 -6.66 3.15 -6.73
CA TYR A 48 -6.87 2.61 -8.06
C TYR A 48 -6.54 3.62 -9.16
N GLU A 49 -7.06 4.82 -9.07
CA GLU A 49 -6.79 5.90 -10.03
C GLU A 49 -5.34 6.41 -9.93
N GLY A 50 -4.80 6.50 -8.72
CA GLY A 50 -3.42 6.92 -8.47
C GLY A 50 -2.39 5.96 -9.08
N VAL A 51 -2.62 4.65 -9.01
CA VAL A 51 -1.77 3.66 -9.69
C VAL A 51 -1.80 3.87 -11.20
N GLN A 52 -2.97 4.12 -11.78
CA GLN A 52 -3.10 4.41 -13.22
C GLN A 52 -2.34 5.69 -13.61
N LEU A 53 -2.46 6.77 -12.83
CA LEU A 53 -1.74 8.02 -13.07
C LEU A 53 -0.22 7.88 -12.93
N ALA A 54 0.23 7.04 -12.01
CA ALA A 54 1.66 6.75 -11.84
C ALA A 54 2.27 6.05 -13.06
N ASN A 55 1.44 5.35 -13.85
CA ASN A 55 1.82 4.60 -15.04
C ASN A 55 3.06 3.71 -14.81
N PRO A 56 2.98 2.73 -13.90
CA PRO A 56 4.12 1.93 -13.50
C PRO A 56 4.44 0.83 -14.54
N ASN A 57 5.71 0.42 -14.58
CA ASN A 57 6.13 -0.80 -15.26
C ASN A 57 5.83 -2.03 -14.39
N GLN A 58 5.83 -3.23 -14.97
CA GLN A 58 5.46 -4.47 -14.28
C GLN A 58 6.31 -4.75 -13.03
N GLU A 59 7.57 -4.36 -13.03
CA GLU A 59 8.52 -4.57 -11.93
C GLU A 59 8.59 -3.39 -10.94
N ASP A 60 7.93 -2.27 -11.22
CA ASP A 60 7.89 -1.13 -10.30
C ASP A 60 7.21 -1.52 -8.98
N ILE A 61 7.76 -1.01 -7.89
CA ILE A 61 7.21 -1.23 -6.55
C ILE A 61 6.17 -0.15 -6.24
N ILE A 62 4.95 -0.60 -6.02
CA ILE A 62 3.87 0.26 -5.52
C ILE A 62 3.92 0.29 -4.01
N ILE A 63 3.82 1.48 -3.44
CA ILE A 63 3.77 1.73 -2.00
C ILE A 63 2.54 2.57 -1.72
N THR A 64 1.64 2.07 -0.89
CA THR A 64 0.47 2.84 -0.43
C THR A 64 0.78 3.46 0.93
N LEU A 65 0.55 4.76 1.06
CA LEU A 65 0.75 5.50 2.29
C LEU A 65 -0.50 6.35 2.56
N ASP A 66 -1.10 6.13 3.71
CA ASP A 66 -2.25 6.91 4.16
C ASP A 66 -1.77 8.31 4.56
N GLY A 67 -2.49 9.34 4.16
CA GLY A 67 -1.99 10.70 4.26
C GLY A 67 -1.96 11.27 5.69
N ASP A 68 -2.42 10.56 6.71
CA ASP A 68 -2.27 10.88 8.14
C ASP A 68 -1.19 10.06 8.83
N ASP A 69 -0.57 9.16 8.07
CA ASP A 69 0.51 8.30 8.50
C ASP A 69 1.84 8.74 7.87
N TRP A 70 2.95 8.16 8.29
CA TRP A 70 4.26 8.50 7.77
C TRP A 70 5.26 7.34 7.83
N PHE A 71 6.35 7.46 7.07
CA PHE A 71 7.48 6.56 7.20
C PHE A 71 8.20 6.75 8.53
N SER A 72 8.70 5.66 9.09
CA SER A 72 9.41 5.71 10.38
C SER A 72 10.71 6.53 10.33
N ASN A 73 11.30 6.67 9.14
CA ASN A 73 12.51 7.46 8.90
C ASN A 73 12.73 7.73 7.40
N SER A 74 13.69 8.58 7.07
CA SER A 74 14.00 9.01 5.69
C SER A 74 14.65 7.93 4.81
N ASN A 75 15.04 6.78 5.35
CA ASN A 75 15.73 5.71 4.60
C ASN A 75 14.79 4.58 4.17
N VAL A 76 13.49 4.67 4.44
CA VAL A 76 12.54 3.60 4.14
C VAL A 76 12.55 3.19 2.67
N LEU A 77 12.60 4.13 1.73
CA LEU A 77 12.65 3.82 0.30
C LEU A 77 13.96 3.14 -0.10
N THR A 78 15.09 3.57 0.45
CA THR A 78 16.40 2.91 0.24
C THR A 78 16.36 1.49 0.80
N TYR A 79 15.84 1.32 2.01
CA TYR A 79 15.68 0.00 2.63
C TYR A 79 14.84 -0.94 1.76
N LEU A 80 13.68 -0.48 1.27
CA LEU A 80 12.82 -1.27 0.40
C LEU A 80 13.49 -1.63 -0.91
N ASN A 81 14.19 -0.69 -1.56
CA ASN A 81 14.96 -0.96 -2.76
C ASN A 81 16.00 -2.08 -2.53
N ASP A 82 16.78 -1.98 -1.46
CA ASP A 82 17.79 -2.97 -1.12
C ASP A 82 17.16 -4.33 -0.77
N PHE A 83 16.03 -4.31 -0.06
CA PHE A 83 15.29 -5.52 0.28
C PHE A 83 14.80 -6.27 -0.97
N TYR A 84 14.12 -5.58 -1.90
CA TYR A 84 13.63 -6.18 -3.14
C TYR A 84 14.76 -6.64 -4.08
N ASN A 85 15.92 -5.98 -4.04
CA ASN A 85 17.09 -6.41 -4.81
C ASN A 85 17.78 -7.64 -4.21
N LYS A 86 17.68 -7.83 -2.89
CA LYS A 86 18.30 -8.95 -2.17
C LYS A 86 17.38 -10.17 -2.11
N GLU A 87 16.09 -9.93 -1.83
CA GLU A 87 15.10 -10.99 -1.64
C GLU A 87 14.32 -11.21 -2.94
N ASP A 88 14.19 -12.48 -3.34
CA ASP A 88 13.33 -12.84 -4.47
C ASP A 88 11.86 -12.77 -4.02
N CYS A 89 11.30 -11.57 -3.99
CA CYS A 89 9.94 -11.31 -3.55
C CYS A 89 9.15 -10.39 -4.50
N TRP A 90 7.83 -10.49 -4.42
CA TRP A 90 6.89 -9.71 -5.22
C TRP A 90 6.00 -8.80 -4.39
N LEU A 91 5.88 -9.14 -3.11
CA LEU A 91 5.04 -8.43 -2.16
C LEU A 91 5.71 -8.43 -0.79
N THR A 92 5.67 -7.30 -0.10
CA THR A 92 6.05 -7.22 1.30
C THR A 92 4.90 -6.64 2.14
N TYR A 93 4.85 -7.07 3.37
CA TYR A 93 4.00 -6.51 4.41
C TYR A 93 4.80 -6.49 5.70
N GLY A 94 4.42 -5.62 6.62
CA GLY A 94 5.33 -5.50 7.72
C GLY A 94 4.78 -4.98 9.00
N SER A 95 5.74 -4.43 9.71
CA SER A 95 5.57 -3.91 11.04
C SER A 95 5.37 -2.40 11.00
N TYR A 96 4.48 -1.92 11.84
CA TYR A 96 4.25 -0.51 12.08
C TYR A 96 4.28 -0.20 13.58
N ALA A 97 4.59 1.04 13.91
CA ALA A 97 4.42 1.57 15.25
C ALA A 97 3.15 2.44 15.30
N GLU A 98 2.46 2.38 16.41
CA GLU A 98 1.28 3.19 16.68
C GLU A 98 1.67 4.53 17.32
N PHE A 99 1.28 5.65 16.73
CA PHE A 99 1.42 6.95 17.35
C PHE A 99 0.15 7.28 18.15
N PRO A 100 0.24 7.85 19.37
CA PRO A 100 1.46 8.34 20.03
C PRO A 100 2.18 7.31 20.90
N SER A 101 1.66 6.10 21.04
CA SER A 101 2.15 5.11 22.01
C SER A 101 3.56 4.56 21.70
N GLY A 102 3.98 4.58 20.44
CA GLY A 102 5.21 3.93 19.97
C GLY A 102 5.16 2.40 19.99
N LYS A 103 4.03 1.79 20.36
CA LYS A 103 3.89 0.34 20.42
C LYS A 103 3.81 -0.26 19.02
N LYS A 104 4.34 -1.48 18.87
CA LYS A 104 4.17 -2.25 17.63
C LYS A 104 2.69 -2.61 17.45
N GLY A 105 2.19 -2.41 16.23
CA GLY A 105 0.80 -2.69 15.89
C GLY A 105 0.45 -4.19 15.99
N LYS A 106 -0.76 -4.49 16.45
CA LYS A 106 -1.24 -5.86 16.70
C LYS A 106 -1.36 -6.71 15.43
N PHE A 107 -1.55 -6.09 14.27
CA PHE A 107 -1.69 -6.76 12.97
C PHE A 107 -0.34 -6.94 12.24
N ALA A 108 0.76 -6.61 12.90
CA ALA A 108 2.12 -6.72 12.37
C ALA A 108 2.71 -8.11 12.72
N LYS A 109 2.24 -9.16 12.05
CA LYS A 109 2.67 -10.55 12.27
C LYS A 109 3.00 -11.23 10.95
N GLN A 110 3.96 -12.16 11.02
CA GLN A 110 4.26 -13.00 9.86
C GLN A 110 3.14 -14.02 9.64
N ILE A 111 2.72 -14.19 8.39
CA ILE A 111 1.82 -15.27 7.98
C ILE A 111 2.54 -16.60 8.22
N PRO A 112 1.90 -17.57 8.94
CA PRO A 112 2.48 -18.89 9.13
C PRO A 112 2.66 -19.62 7.80
N GLN A 113 3.78 -20.37 7.65
CA GLN A 113 4.08 -21.10 6.42
C GLN A 113 2.93 -22.03 5.98
N ARG A 114 2.26 -22.69 6.92
CA ARG A 114 1.08 -23.53 6.64
C ARG A 114 -0.05 -22.78 5.88
N VAL A 115 -0.24 -21.49 6.20
CA VAL A 115 -1.26 -20.66 5.52
C VAL A 115 -0.83 -20.35 4.08
N VAL A 116 0.46 -20.11 3.87
CA VAL A 116 1.05 -19.93 2.53
C VAL A 116 0.90 -21.20 1.70
N ASP A 117 1.30 -22.36 2.27
CA ASP A 117 1.28 -23.66 1.58
C ASP A 117 -0.14 -24.10 1.19
N THR A 118 -1.12 -23.85 2.07
CA THR A 118 -2.53 -24.18 1.81
C THR A 118 -3.30 -23.07 1.12
N ARG A 119 -2.67 -21.91 0.90
CA ARG A 119 -3.29 -20.71 0.34
C ARG A 119 -4.58 -20.30 1.09
N SER A 120 -4.59 -20.53 2.42
CA SER A 120 -5.74 -20.26 3.30
C SER A 120 -5.70 -18.84 3.89
N TYR A 121 -5.31 -17.85 3.07
CA TYR A 121 -5.18 -16.45 3.51
C TYR A 121 -6.53 -15.84 3.96
N ARG A 122 -7.61 -16.18 3.25
CA ARG A 122 -8.95 -15.64 3.54
C ARG A 122 -9.61 -16.25 4.77
N GLU A 123 -9.14 -17.42 5.21
CA GLU A 123 -9.61 -18.13 6.40
C GLU A 123 -8.75 -17.80 7.64
N TYR A 124 -7.59 -17.18 7.43
CA TYR A 124 -6.68 -16.82 8.51
C TYR A 124 -6.97 -15.42 9.07
N GLU A 125 -6.54 -15.15 10.31
CA GLU A 125 -6.63 -13.82 10.90
C GLU A 125 -5.89 -12.78 10.03
N TRP A 126 -6.41 -11.55 9.99
CA TRP A 126 -5.72 -10.48 9.28
C TRP A 126 -4.44 -10.08 9.98
N CYS A 127 -3.31 -10.11 9.26
CA CYS A 127 -2.01 -9.76 9.81
C CYS A 127 -1.07 -9.07 8.81
N THR A 128 -1.53 -8.80 7.57
CA THR A 128 -0.71 -8.16 6.53
C THR A 128 -0.93 -6.65 6.47
N SER A 129 -0.57 -5.99 7.57
CA SER A 129 -0.75 -4.55 7.72
C SER A 129 0.42 -3.74 7.13
N HIS A 130 0.53 -2.47 7.52
CA HIS A 130 1.54 -1.52 7.02
C HIS A 130 2.99 -1.94 7.36
N LEU A 131 4.01 -1.61 6.60
CA LEU A 131 3.94 -0.97 5.28
C LEU A 131 3.66 -2.04 4.24
N ARG A 132 2.67 -1.82 3.39
CA ARG A 132 2.34 -2.73 2.28
C ARG A 132 3.01 -2.24 1.02
N THR A 133 3.83 -3.11 0.40
CA THR A 133 4.45 -2.82 -0.88
C THR A 133 4.35 -4.03 -1.80
N PHE A 134 4.23 -3.79 -3.09
CA PHE A 134 4.05 -4.87 -4.05
C PHE A 134 4.50 -4.46 -5.45
N LYS A 135 4.96 -5.43 -6.24
CA LYS A 135 5.24 -5.21 -7.66
C LYS A 135 3.95 -4.99 -8.44
N TYR A 136 3.98 -4.06 -9.38
CA TYR A 136 2.79 -3.69 -10.17
C TYR A 136 2.18 -4.86 -10.93
N HIS A 137 2.97 -5.85 -11.36
CA HIS A 137 2.43 -7.02 -12.07
C HIS A 137 1.39 -7.80 -11.24
N LEU A 138 1.45 -7.79 -9.91
CA LEU A 138 0.39 -8.36 -9.06
C LEU A 138 -0.88 -7.52 -9.12
N TRP A 139 -0.75 -6.22 -8.92
CA TRP A 139 -1.87 -5.28 -8.98
C TRP A 139 -2.59 -5.31 -10.32
N SER A 140 -1.85 -5.33 -11.43
CA SER A 140 -2.40 -5.31 -12.78
C SER A 140 -3.27 -6.53 -13.13
N LYS A 141 -3.19 -7.60 -12.34
CA LYS A 141 -4.00 -8.82 -12.51
C LYS A 141 -5.24 -8.86 -11.62
N ILE A 142 -5.39 -7.92 -10.71
CA ILE A 142 -6.61 -7.81 -9.89
C ILE A 142 -7.75 -7.31 -10.78
N LYS A 143 -8.85 -8.04 -10.77
CA LYS A 143 -10.07 -7.62 -11.47
C LYS A 143 -10.71 -6.46 -10.72
N LYS A 144 -11.13 -5.43 -11.47
CA LYS A 144 -11.77 -4.25 -10.85
C LYS A 144 -12.99 -4.64 -9.99
N GLU A 145 -13.75 -5.64 -10.44
CA GLU A 145 -14.94 -6.14 -9.77
C GLU A 145 -14.63 -6.70 -8.36
N ASP A 146 -13.39 -7.15 -8.14
CA ASP A 146 -12.95 -7.65 -6.83
C ASP A 146 -12.58 -6.53 -5.86
N LEU A 147 -12.44 -5.30 -6.37
CA LEU A 147 -12.26 -4.08 -5.57
C LEU A 147 -13.60 -3.37 -5.26
N LEU A 148 -14.73 -3.93 -5.75
CA LEU A 148 -16.06 -3.36 -5.58
C LEU A 148 -16.90 -4.22 -4.64
N ASP A 149 -17.76 -3.54 -3.87
CA ASP A 149 -18.75 -4.16 -3.01
C ASP A 149 -19.98 -4.66 -3.81
N SER A 150 -20.95 -5.23 -3.13
CA SER A 150 -22.20 -5.74 -3.72
C SER A 150 -23.07 -4.65 -4.36
N GLN A 151 -22.79 -3.36 -4.15
CA GLN A 151 -23.46 -2.23 -4.77
C GLN A 151 -22.73 -1.73 -6.04
N GLY A 152 -21.55 -2.30 -6.35
CA GLY A 152 -20.70 -1.87 -7.45
C GLY A 152 -19.84 -0.65 -7.12
N GLU A 153 -19.72 -0.28 -5.84
CA GLU A 153 -18.88 0.81 -5.36
C GLU A 153 -17.59 0.28 -4.77
N PHE A 154 -16.49 1.07 -4.87
CA PHE A 154 -15.24 0.70 -4.22
C PHE A 154 -15.41 0.51 -2.72
N TYR A 155 -14.82 -0.56 -2.15
CA TYR A 155 -14.89 -0.80 -0.71
C TYR A 155 -14.47 0.42 0.09
N ARG A 156 -15.36 0.85 0.99
CA ARG A 156 -15.15 2.06 1.82
C ARG A 156 -14.30 1.79 3.05
N MET A 157 -14.37 0.58 3.59
CA MET A 157 -13.65 0.10 4.77
C MET A 157 -13.03 -1.26 4.48
N THR A 158 -12.01 -1.67 5.25
CA THR A 158 -11.29 -2.93 5.02
C THR A 158 -10.78 -3.10 3.58
N TRP A 159 -10.69 -2.01 2.87
CA TRP A 159 -10.35 -1.95 1.45
C TRP A 159 -8.99 -2.59 1.14
N ASP A 160 -8.07 -2.56 2.10
CA ASP A 160 -6.76 -3.19 1.99
C ASP A 160 -6.85 -4.72 1.82
N LEU A 161 -7.83 -5.39 2.42
CA LEU A 161 -8.06 -6.82 2.24
C LEU A 161 -8.42 -7.14 0.78
N SER A 162 -9.16 -6.24 0.10
CA SER A 162 -9.67 -6.48 -1.24
C SER A 162 -8.57 -6.63 -2.30
N PHE A 163 -7.41 -6.01 -2.10
CA PHE A 163 -6.27 -6.18 -2.99
C PHE A 163 -5.15 -7.05 -2.39
N MET A 164 -4.99 -7.07 -1.06
CA MET A 164 -3.94 -7.88 -0.44
C MET A 164 -4.20 -9.37 -0.56
N PHE A 165 -5.45 -9.84 -0.35
CA PHE A 165 -5.76 -11.26 -0.53
C PHE A 165 -5.46 -11.77 -1.94
N PRO A 166 -5.94 -11.13 -3.03
CA PRO A 166 -5.54 -11.49 -4.38
C PRO A 166 -4.04 -11.55 -4.59
N MET A 167 -3.31 -10.52 -4.10
CA MET A 167 -1.86 -10.47 -4.29
C MET A 167 -1.12 -11.52 -3.46
N LEU A 168 -1.55 -11.83 -2.25
CA LEU A 168 -0.98 -12.92 -1.44
C LEU A 168 -1.23 -14.28 -2.10
N GLU A 169 -2.44 -14.50 -2.63
CA GLU A 169 -2.81 -15.72 -3.35
C GLU A 169 -1.97 -15.92 -4.61
N MET A 170 -1.72 -14.84 -5.37
CA MET A 170 -0.87 -14.87 -6.56
C MET A 170 0.62 -15.00 -6.23
N ALA A 171 1.09 -14.31 -5.19
CA ALA A 171 2.51 -14.28 -4.85
C ALA A 171 2.98 -15.49 -4.05
N GLY A 172 2.10 -16.14 -3.26
CA GLY A 172 2.45 -17.31 -2.47
C GLY A 172 3.73 -17.09 -1.66
N ASN A 173 4.71 -17.97 -1.85
CA ASN A 173 6.02 -17.91 -1.20
C ASN A 173 6.94 -16.77 -1.71
N LYS A 174 6.48 -15.93 -2.65
CA LYS A 174 7.14 -14.66 -3.02
C LYS A 174 6.66 -13.48 -2.17
N SER A 175 5.81 -13.71 -1.17
CA SER A 175 5.46 -12.71 -0.15
C SER A 175 6.47 -12.74 1.01
N ARG A 176 6.83 -11.57 1.56
CA ARG A 176 7.78 -11.45 2.67
C ARG A 176 7.25 -10.56 3.77
N TYR A 177 7.45 -10.99 5.00
CA TYR A 177 7.23 -10.18 6.18
C TYR A 177 8.50 -9.38 6.52
N ILE A 178 8.37 -8.07 6.65
CA ILE A 178 9.44 -7.19 7.12
C ILE A 178 9.20 -6.91 8.59
N GLN A 179 10.15 -7.34 9.44
CA GLN A 179 10.05 -7.17 10.88
C GLN A 179 10.37 -5.73 11.33
N ASP A 180 11.22 -5.03 10.58
CA ASP A 180 11.59 -3.65 10.86
C ASP A 180 10.38 -2.72 10.75
N ILE A 181 10.31 -1.75 11.65
CA ILE A 181 9.24 -0.75 11.64
C ILE A 181 9.56 0.29 10.56
N LEU A 182 8.86 0.24 9.46
CA LEU A 182 9.00 1.17 8.33
C LEU A 182 7.87 2.21 8.27
N TYR A 183 6.85 2.07 9.11
CA TYR A 183 5.62 2.85 9.06
C TYR A 183 5.17 3.27 10.45
N VAL A 184 4.61 4.47 10.57
CA VAL A 184 3.98 4.96 11.80
C VAL A 184 2.52 5.24 11.53
N TYR A 185 1.66 4.52 12.24
CA TYR A 185 0.21 4.61 12.13
C TYR A 185 -0.35 5.59 13.16
N ASN A 186 -1.07 6.60 12.70
CA ASN A 186 -1.62 7.66 13.54
C ASN A 186 -2.96 7.26 14.17
N LEU A 187 -2.92 6.84 15.42
CA LEU A 187 -4.14 6.53 16.18
C LEU A 187 -4.89 7.78 16.70
N ASP A 188 -4.28 8.95 16.67
CA ASP A 188 -4.96 10.18 17.14
C ASP A 188 -5.99 10.70 16.14
N ASN A 189 -5.98 10.21 14.89
CA ASN A 189 -6.98 10.62 13.93
C ASN A 189 -8.38 10.10 14.34
N PRO A 190 -9.37 11.01 14.59
CA PRO A 190 -10.72 10.59 14.96
C PRO A 190 -11.50 9.93 13.80
N LEU A 191 -11.02 10.04 12.56
CA LEU A 191 -11.65 9.52 11.34
C LEU A 191 -11.20 8.11 10.99
N ASN A 192 -10.40 7.45 11.84
CA ASN A 192 -9.98 6.07 11.60
C ASN A 192 -11.20 5.13 11.51
N ASP A 193 -11.23 4.28 10.50
CA ASP A 193 -12.37 3.42 10.13
C ASP A 193 -12.92 2.61 11.31
N HIS A 194 -12.06 2.03 12.13
CA HIS A 194 -12.47 1.24 13.29
C HIS A 194 -13.23 2.02 14.38
N LYS A 195 -13.19 3.35 14.33
CA LYS A 195 -13.92 4.24 15.24
C LYS A 195 -15.29 4.66 14.69
N VAL A 196 -15.54 4.43 13.39
CA VAL A 196 -16.73 4.96 12.70
C VAL A 196 -17.86 3.95 12.65
N ASP A 197 -17.67 2.74 12.14
CA ASP A 197 -18.70 1.70 12.03
C ASP A 197 -18.10 0.29 12.00
N ASN A 198 -18.03 -0.33 13.17
CA ASN A 198 -17.47 -1.68 13.31
C ASN A 198 -18.36 -2.77 12.70
N ILE A 199 -19.70 -2.61 12.71
CA ILE A 199 -20.62 -3.61 12.17
C ILE A 199 -20.50 -3.66 10.66
N TYR A 200 -20.49 -2.50 10.03
CA TYR A 200 -20.33 -2.40 8.58
C TYR A 200 -18.95 -2.89 8.13
N GLN A 201 -17.91 -2.60 8.89
CA GLN A 201 -16.57 -3.09 8.66
C GLN A 201 -16.50 -4.62 8.61
N VAL A 202 -17.08 -5.30 9.60
CA VAL A 202 -17.14 -6.78 9.65
C VAL A 202 -17.91 -7.35 8.47
N LYS A 203 -19.02 -6.72 8.07
CA LYS A 203 -19.80 -7.15 6.90
C LYS A 203 -18.97 -7.10 5.63
N LEU A 204 -18.27 -5.98 5.38
CA LEU A 204 -17.42 -5.82 4.20
C LEU A 204 -16.24 -6.80 4.21
N GLU A 205 -15.62 -7.03 5.38
CA GLU A 205 -14.55 -8.03 5.53
C GLU A 205 -15.04 -9.42 5.13
N GLN A 206 -16.24 -9.84 5.58
CA GLN A 206 -16.81 -11.13 5.20
C GLN A 206 -17.09 -11.21 3.70
N GLU A 207 -17.60 -10.14 3.10
CA GLU A 207 -17.84 -10.08 1.66
C GLU A 207 -16.54 -10.26 0.88
N ILE A 208 -15.47 -9.55 1.26
CA ILE A 208 -14.16 -9.68 0.62
C ILE A 208 -13.61 -11.09 0.78
N ARG A 209 -13.70 -11.69 1.98
CA ARG A 209 -13.22 -13.05 2.25
C ARG A 209 -13.94 -14.12 1.43
N ASN A 210 -15.20 -13.89 1.08
CA ASN A 210 -16.03 -14.81 0.31
C ASN A 210 -15.84 -14.71 -1.21
N LYS A 211 -15.05 -13.73 -1.72
CA LYS A 211 -14.74 -13.64 -3.15
C LYS A 211 -13.85 -14.82 -3.59
N ASN A 212 -13.89 -15.10 -4.89
CA ASN A 212 -13.09 -16.17 -5.48
C ASN A 212 -11.59 -15.94 -5.26
N LYS A 213 -10.86 -17.02 -4.98
CA LYS A 213 -9.41 -17.00 -4.86
C LYS A 213 -8.74 -16.84 -6.22
N TYR A 214 -7.62 -16.16 -6.22
CA TYR A 214 -6.76 -16.03 -7.40
C TYR A 214 -5.81 -17.21 -7.51
N GLU A 215 -5.49 -17.60 -8.75
CA GLU A 215 -4.48 -18.63 -8.99
C GLU A 215 -3.07 -18.12 -8.66
N SER A 216 -2.20 -19.03 -8.23
CA SER A 216 -0.79 -18.70 -7.98
C SER A 216 -0.11 -18.34 -9.31
N LEU A 217 0.72 -17.29 -9.26
CA LEU A 217 1.62 -16.92 -10.34
C LEU A 217 3.04 -17.43 -10.11
N VAL A 218 3.28 -18.03 -8.94
CA VAL A 218 4.56 -18.68 -8.63
C VAL A 218 4.57 -20.01 -9.32
N ASP A 219 5.48 -20.15 -10.27
CA ASP A 219 5.58 -21.30 -11.16
C ASP A 219 5.76 -22.65 -10.44
N ASP A 220 5.08 -23.62 -10.99
CA ASP A 220 5.37 -25.05 -10.88
C ASP A 220 6.53 -25.51 -11.79
N GLY A 221 7.34 -24.62 -12.32
CA GLY A 221 8.53 -24.92 -13.13
C GLY A 221 8.53 -24.39 -14.58
N THR A 222 7.51 -23.62 -15.00
CA THR A 222 7.39 -23.17 -16.41
C THR A 222 7.67 -21.67 -16.60
N ARG A 223 8.75 -21.12 -16.03
CA ARG A 223 9.12 -19.71 -16.27
C ARG A 223 9.71 -19.49 -17.66
N PRO A 224 9.29 -18.43 -18.37
CA PRO A 224 10.08 -17.90 -19.48
C PRO A 224 11.42 -17.34 -18.95
N GLU A 225 12.55 -17.88 -19.43
CA GLU A 225 13.91 -17.53 -18.98
C GLU A 225 14.27 -16.03 -19.10
N HIS A 226 13.53 -15.24 -19.89
CA HIS A 226 13.79 -13.83 -20.13
C HIS A 226 13.49 -12.92 -18.91
N LEU A 227 12.76 -13.40 -17.90
CA LEU A 227 12.49 -12.67 -16.65
C LEU A 227 13.59 -12.87 -15.59
N LEU A 228 14.58 -13.73 -15.85
CA LEU A 228 15.62 -14.10 -14.88
C LEU A 228 16.91 -13.25 -14.97
N ARG A 229 17.02 -12.34 -15.94
CA ARG A 229 18.23 -11.52 -16.12
C ARG A 229 17.91 -10.04 -16.01
N HIS A 230 17.83 -9.55 -14.78
CA HIS A 230 17.93 -8.10 -14.63
C HIS A 230 18.95 -7.78 -13.56
N ASN A 231 20.02 -7.09 -14.01
CA ASN A 231 21.04 -6.45 -13.22
C ASN A 231 20.37 -5.53 -12.17
N ARG A 232 21.09 -5.25 -11.07
CA ARG A 232 20.71 -4.28 -10.04
C ARG A 232 19.94 -3.11 -10.64
N PHE A 233 18.62 -3.08 -10.46
CA PHE A 233 17.80 -1.95 -10.88
C PHE A 233 17.56 -1.04 -9.69
N ASP A 234 17.66 0.26 -9.95
CA ASP A 234 16.94 1.23 -9.17
C ASP A 234 15.45 1.00 -9.40
N ILE A 235 14.83 0.28 -8.49
CA ILE A 235 13.41 -0.06 -8.56
C ILE A 235 12.63 1.25 -8.40
N ALA A 236 11.88 1.65 -9.43
CA ALA A 236 11.07 2.85 -9.35
C ALA A 236 9.96 2.67 -8.32
N ALA A 237 10.05 3.36 -7.21
CA ALA A 237 9.01 3.38 -6.20
C ALA A 237 7.86 4.31 -6.65
N LYS A 238 6.63 3.81 -6.65
CA LYS A 238 5.42 4.58 -6.93
C LYS A 238 4.65 4.77 -5.63
N LEU A 239 4.77 5.95 -5.06
CA LEU A 239 4.09 6.33 -3.84
C LEU A 239 2.71 6.87 -4.17
N ILE A 240 1.68 6.35 -3.53
CA ILE A 240 0.32 6.84 -3.67
C ILE A 240 -0.16 7.32 -2.31
N PHE A 241 -0.24 8.63 -2.21
CA PHE A 241 -0.69 9.34 -1.03
C PHE A 241 -2.15 9.75 -1.17
N ILE A 242 -2.95 9.44 -0.16
CA ILE A 242 -4.37 9.83 -0.15
C ILE A 242 -4.67 10.55 1.15
N LYS A 243 -5.28 11.74 1.08
CA LYS A 243 -5.70 12.39 2.32
C LYS A 243 -6.83 13.41 2.25
N ASP A 244 -7.52 13.48 3.43
CA ASP A 244 -8.48 14.51 3.83
C ASP A 244 -7.88 15.63 4.68
N LYS A 245 -6.73 15.40 5.34
CA LYS A 245 -6.01 16.39 6.19
C LYS A 245 -4.54 16.02 6.31
N ILE A 246 -3.63 16.89 5.90
CA ILE A 246 -2.19 16.74 6.12
C ILE A 246 -1.80 17.54 7.37
N LEU A 247 -1.18 16.87 8.33
CA LEU A 247 -0.52 17.56 9.45
C LEU A 247 0.86 18.04 8.94
N LYS A 248 1.06 19.37 8.91
CA LYS A 248 2.27 20.06 8.40
C LYS A 248 3.60 19.44 8.81
N ARG A 249 3.62 18.77 9.98
CA ARG A 249 4.82 18.21 10.59
C ARG A 249 5.39 17.01 9.84
N TYR A 250 4.57 16.26 9.12
CA TYR A 250 4.92 14.92 8.69
C TYR A 250 5.39 14.82 7.23
N ILE A 251 5.05 15.76 6.37
CA ILE A 251 5.53 15.73 4.98
C ILE A 251 7.04 16.02 4.94
N SER A 252 7.55 16.95 5.74
CA SER A 252 8.99 17.22 5.83
C SER A 252 9.76 16.03 6.39
N GLU A 253 9.21 15.31 7.37
CA GLU A 253 9.85 14.13 7.97
C GLU A 253 9.80 12.91 7.04
N THR A 254 8.71 12.71 6.30
CA THR A 254 8.52 11.54 5.43
C THR A 254 9.25 11.68 4.10
N LEU A 255 9.23 12.84 3.51
CA LEU A 255 9.87 13.06 2.20
C LEU A 255 11.33 13.48 2.30
N GLY A 256 11.81 13.91 3.48
CA GLY A 256 13.24 14.15 3.80
C GLY A 256 14.01 15.04 2.82
N CYS A 257 13.34 15.73 1.92
CA CYS A 257 13.90 16.31 0.71
C CYS A 257 13.76 17.83 0.61
N LEU A 258 13.36 18.50 1.70
CA LEU A 258 13.05 19.93 1.62
C LEU A 258 13.77 20.73 2.72
N GLU A 259 15.08 20.53 2.88
CA GLU A 259 16.04 21.54 3.32
C GLU A 259 17.10 21.74 2.25
#